data_4e47c2039c81a1ce3c02d089a0873225
#
_entry.id   4e47c2039c81a1ce3c02d089a0873225
#
_cell.length_a   1.000
_cell.length_b   1.000
_cell.length_c   1.000
_cell.angle_alpha   90.00
_cell.angle_beta   90.00
_cell.angle_gamma   90.00
#
_symmetry.space_group_name_H-M   'P 1'
#
loop_
_entity.id
_entity.type
_entity.pdbx_description
1 polymer ?
#
loop_
_entity_poly.entity_id
_entity_poly.type
_entity_poly.pdbx_seq_one_letter_code
_entity_poly.pdbx_strand_id
1 'polypeptide(L)' 'MITEDFYKKRMLQYYTDEEAFRIVYSFLEDKAKEAKSQGDKKKEQAYLEVRILFLKRNIKIRKEMDQLKAQYEYQKKRE' A
#
# COMPACT_ATOMS: atom_id res chain seq x y z
N MET A 1 12.26 17.33 14.84
CA MET A 1 11.64 18.19 13.81
C MET A 1 11.77 17.55 12.43
N ILE A 2 10.69 17.54 11.65
CA ILE A 2 10.68 16.96 10.31
C ILE A 2 11.22 18.02 9.33
N THR A 3 12.31 17.69 8.64
CA THR A 3 12.85 18.57 7.59
C THR A 3 12.05 18.43 6.31
N GLU A 4 12.04 19.49 5.48
CA GLU A 4 11.37 19.46 4.18
C GLU A 4 11.94 18.36 3.28
N ASP A 5 13.25 18.19 3.27
CA ASP A 5 13.92 17.17 2.46
C ASP A 5 13.50 15.75 2.88
N PHE A 6 13.50 15.47 4.18
CA PHE A 6 13.04 14.18 4.71
C PHE A 6 11.57 13.93 4.33
N TYR A 7 10.72 14.94 4.50
CA TYR A 7 9.30 14.83 4.19
C TYR A 7 9.07 14.50 2.71
N LYS A 8 9.72 15.22 1.82
CA LYS A 8 9.58 14.99 0.37
C LYS A 8 10.03 13.60 -0.04
N LYS A 9 11.18 13.15 0.47
CA LYS A 9 11.71 11.82 0.18
C LYS A 9 10.79 10.72 0.70
N ARG A 10 10.29 10.89 1.92
CA ARG A 10 9.41 9.89 2.54
C ARG A 10 8.07 9.82 1.82
N MET A 11 7.51 10.96 1.44
CA MET A 11 6.26 11.00 0.68
C MET A 11 6.40 10.36 -0.69
N LEU A 12 7.52 10.58 -1.36
CA LEU A 12 7.79 9.92 -2.64
C LEU A 12 7.83 8.41 -2.48
N GLN A 13 8.46 7.91 -1.42
CA GLN A 13 8.49 6.48 -1.12
C GLN A 13 7.08 5.93 -0.89
N TYR A 14 6.24 6.62 -0.13
CA TYR A 14 4.86 6.20 0.09
C TYR A 14 4.04 6.15 -1.20
N TYR A 15 4.18 7.14 -2.08
CA TYR A 15 3.49 7.14 -3.36
C TYR A 15 3.96 6.00 -4.26
N THR A 16 5.25 5.71 -4.25
CA THR A 16 5.81 4.58 -4.99
C THR A 16 5.27 3.25 -4.45
N ASP A 17 5.22 3.10 -3.13
CA ASP A 17 4.67 1.91 -2.48
C ASP A 17 3.18 1.72 -2.81
N GLU A 18 2.41 2.81 -2.85
CA GLU A 18 1.00 2.75 -3.22
C GLU A 18 0.80 2.33 -4.66
N GLU A 19 1.61 2.85 -5.57
CA GLU A 19 1.57 2.46 -6.98
C GLU A 19 1.92 0.99 -7.15
N ALA A 20 2.98 0.53 -6.51
CA ALA A 20 3.37 -0.88 -6.52
C ALA A 20 2.27 -1.78 -5.94
N PHE A 21 1.63 -1.34 -4.86
CA PHE A 21 0.50 -2.05 -4.27
C PHE A 21 -0.64 -2.25 -5.29
N ARG A 22 -1.02 -1.19 -6.00
CA ARG A 22 -2.11 -1.27 -6.99
C ARG A 22 -1.81 -2.30 -8.07
N ILE A 23 -0.57 -2.32 -8.57
CA ILE A 23 -0.13 -3.26 -9.60
C ILE A 23 -0.20 -4.70 -9.08
N VAL A 24 0.36 -4.95 -7.90
CA VAL A 24 0.41 -6.29 -7.30
C VAL A 24 -1.00 -6.77 -6.93
N TYR A 25 -1.82 -5.90 -6.35
CA TYR A 25 -3.18 -6.23 -5.94
C TYR A 25 -4.03 -6.64 -7.15
N SER A 26 -3.96 -5.88 -8.23
CA SER A 26 -4.66 -6.18 -9.48
C SER A 26 -4.19 -7.50 -10.10
N PHE A 27 -2.87 -7.73 -10.09
CA PHE A 27 -2.28 -8.99 -10.57
C PHE A 27 -2.81 -10.20 -9.78
N LEU A 28 -2.83 -10.10 -8.45
CA LEU A 28 -3.32 -11.17 -7.59
C LEU A 28 -4.81 -11.44 -7.80
N GLU A 29 -5.59 -10.39 -8.00
CA GLU A 29 -7.01 -10.52 -8.29
C GLU A 29 -7.25 -11.26 -9.61
N ASP A 30 -6.52 -10.91 -10.67
CA ASP A 30 -6.60 -11.57 -11.97
C ASP A 30 -6.18 -13.03 -11.88
N LYS A 31 -5.10 -13.32 -11.13
CA LYS A 31 -4.63 -14.69 -10.93
C LYS A 31 -5.63 -15.55 -10.15
N ALA A 32 -6.29 -14.97 -9.16
CA ALA A 32 -7.34 -15.68 -8.42
C ALA A 32 -8.53 -16.01 -9.33
N LYS A 33 -8.95 -15.09 -10.19
CA LYS A 33 -10.02 -15.33 -11.15
C LYS A 33 -9.65 -16.42 -12.16
N GLU A 34 -8.42 -16.40 -12.65
CA GLU A 34 -7.89 -17.42 -13.56
C GLU A 34 -7.91 -18.79 -12.90
N ALA A 35 -7.41 -18.90 -11.67
CA ALA A 35 -7.41 -20.16 -10.92
C ALA A 35 -8.83 -20.68 -10.68
N LYS A 36 -9.77 -19.78 -10.38
CA LYS A 36 -11.19 -20.13 -10.20
C LYS A 36 -11.78 -20.69 -11.49
N SER A 37 -11.50 -20.08 -12.64
CA SER A 37 -11.99 -20.55 -13.93
C SER A 37 -11.43 -21.92 -14.30
N GLN A 38 -10.22 -22.26 -13.82
CA GLN A 38 -9.59 -23.55 -14.02
C GLN A 38 -10.03 -24.61 -13.00
N GLY A 39 -10.85 -24.24 -12.01
CA GLY A 39 -11.29 -25.13 -10.95
C GLY A 39 -10.21 -25.44 -9.91
N ASP A 40 -9.12 -24.68 -9.87
CA ASP A 40 -8.03 -24.87 -8.92
C ASP A 40 -8.26 -24.06 -7.65
N LYS A 41 -9.00 -24.65 -6.73
CA LYS A 41 -9.39 -23.98 -5.47
C LYS A 41 -8.21 -23.65 -4.57
N LYS A 42 -7.18 -24.50 -4.56
CA LYS A 42 -5.97 -24.25 -3.74
C LYS A 42 -5.21 -23.03 -4.22
N LYS A 43 -5.03 -22.91 -5.54
CA LYS A 43 -4.39 -21.75 -6.14
C LYS A 43 -5.18 -20.48 -5.92
N GLU A 44 -6.50 -20.55 -6.15
CA GLU A 44 -7.39 -19.41 -5.90
C GLU A 44 -7.24 -18.93 -4.46
N GLN A 45 -7.32 -19.84 -3.50
CA GLN A 45 -7.21 -19.51 -2.08
C GLN A 45 -5.85 -18.88 -1.75
N ALA A 46 -4.77 -19.41 -2.30
CA ALA A 46 -3.43 -18.88 -2.08
C ALA A 46 -3.31 -17.43 -2.57
N TYR A 47 -3.80 -17.13 -3.77
CA TYR A 47 -3.79 -15.76 -4.29
C TYR A 47 -4.64 -14.82 -3.45
N LEU A 48 -5.82 -15.25 -3.00
CA LEU A 48 -6.69 -14.44 -2.16
C LEU A 48 -6.07 -14.14 -0.80
N GLU A 49 -5.39 -15.12 -0.19
CA GLU A 49 -4.68 -14.92 1.07
C GLU A 49 -3.55 -13.90 0.95
N VAL A 50 -2.74 -14.02 -0.10
CA VAL A 50 -1.66 -13.05 -0.36
C VAL A 50 -2.25 -11.66 -0.61
N ARG A 51 -3.35 -11.56 -1.33
CA ARG A 51 -4.05 -10.29 -1.57
C ARG A 51 -4.46 -9.61 -0.28
N ILE A 52 -5.00 -10.36 0.67
CA ILE A 52 -5.39 -9.84 1.98
C ILE A 52 -4.19 -9.31 2.76
N LEU A 53 -3.05 -10.04 2.72
CA LEU A 53 -1.82 -9.60 3.39
C LEU A 53 -1.31 -8.28 2.81
N PHE A 54 -1.32 -8.14 1.49
CA PHE A 54 -0.92 -6.90 0.82
C PHE A 54 -1.85 -5.74 1.17
N LEU A 55 -3.15 -6.00 1.25
CA LEU A 55 -4.13 -4.99 1.64
C LEU A 55 -3.87 -4.49 3.07
N LYS A 56 -3.63 -5.39 4.00
CA LYS A 56 -3.32 -5.03 5.39
C LYS A 56 -2.05 -4.18 5.48
N ARG A 57 -1.01 -4.57 4.74
CA ARG A 57 0.24 -3.80 4.67
C ARG A 57 -0.01 -2.39 4.12
N ASN A 58 -0.79 -2.29 3.06
CA ASN A 58 -1.10 -0.99 2.44
C ASN A 58 -1.87 -0.09 3.39
N ILE A 59 -2.82 -0.61 4.13
CA ILE A 59 -3.57 0.14 5.14
C ILE A 59 -2.63 0.72 6.19
N LYS A 60 -1.68 -0.09 6.67
CA LYS A 60 -0.69 0.35 7.65
C LYS A 60 0.20 1.47 7.11
N ILE A 61 0.70 1.30 5.89
CA ILE A 61 1.55 2.30 5.22
C ILE A 61 0.77 3.60 5.02
N ARG A 62 -0.50 3.52 4.62
CA ARG A 62 -1.33 4.69 4.41
C ARG A 62 -1.57 5.47 5.71
N LYS A 63 -1.75 4.77 6.83
CA LYS A 63 -1.86 5.41 8.14
C LYS A 63 -0.57 6.14 8.52
N GLU A 64 0.59 5.53 8.26
CA GLU A 64 1.89 6.16 8.50
C GLU A 64 2.05 7.42 7.66
N MET A 65 1.67 7.36 6.39
CA MET A 65 1.71 8.51 5.49
C MET A 65 0.82 9.65 6.01
N ASP A 66 -0.41 9.34 6.39
CA ASP A 66 -1.34 10.34 6.91
C ASP A 66 -0.83 10.99 8.19
N GLN A 67 -0.22 10.21 9.08
CA GLN A 67 0.40 10.73 10.30
C GLN A 67 1.57 11.66 9.97
N LEU A 68 2.41 11.31 9.03
CA LEU A 68 3.53 12.15 8.61
C LEU A 68 3.03 13.48 8.03
N LYS A 69 2.01 13.43 7.18
CA LYS A 69 1.39 14.64 6.63
C LYS A 69 0.86 15.55 7.72
N ALA A 70 0.13 14.98 8.67
CA ALA A 70 -0.47 15.74 9.76
C ALA A 70 0.59 16.40 10.63
N GLN A 71 1.66 15.66 10.97
CA GLN A 71 2.77 16.18 11.77
C GLN A 71 3.51 17.31 11.06
N TYR A 72 3.76 17.16 9.76
CA TYR A 72 4.46 18.16 8.97
C TYR A 72 3.62 19.42 8.81
N GLU A 73 2.33 19.31 8.55
CA GLU A 73 1.41 20.43 8.45
C GLU A 73 1.29 21.19 9.78
N TYR A 74 1.20 20.45 10.88
CA TYR A 74 1.17 21.04 12.23
C TYR A 74 2.44 21.82 12.51
N GLN A 75 3.59 21.24 12.18
CA GLN A 75 4.90 21.89 12.35
C GLN A 75 4.97 23.20 11.57
N LYS A 76 4.50 23.21 10.31
CA LYS A 76 4.50 24.41 9.47
C LYS A 76 3.61 25.52 10.02
N LYS A 77 2.45 25.16 10.58
CA LYS A 77 1.53 26.15 11.17
C LYS A 77 2.12 26.85 12.39
N ARG A 78 3.07 26.21 13.07
CA ARG A 78 3.73 26.81 14.25
C ARG A 78 4.91 27.71 13.87
N GLU A 79 5.37 27.62 12.68
CA GLU A 79 6.41 28.51 12.16
C GLU A 79 5.80 29.83 11.72
#